data_a40886b1e9fbab10e37cc74a54b1e6a8
#
_entry.id   a40886b1e9fbab10e37cc74a54b1e6a8
#
_cell.length_a   1.000
_cell.length_b   1.000
_cell.length_c   1.000
_cell.angle_alpha   90.00
_cell.angle_beta   90.00
_cell.angle_gamma   90.00
#
_symmetry.space_group_name_H-M   'P 1'
#
loop_
_entity.id
_entity.type
_entity.pdbx_description
1 polymer ?
#
loop_
_entity_poly.entity_id
_entity_poly.type
_entity_poly.pdbx_seq_one_letter_code
_entity_poly.pdbx_strand_id
1 'polypeptide(L)'
;VCVAPNFCTRQHFFTYLKEDLQSRPEVKELIAVEEAFVPIISFDYRDVSIDLLFARMAENIIPKDIDILDDRILIGLDEATEKSLNGPRVTNMIFRLVGEKTFPNFLIVLRCIRKWAKKRGLYGNKLGYLGGINCNIMVAFICQLYPNSNPSTLLFRFFKHYKDWNWPEPISLNNIQQNPPGSLVSDERAVWSQKTNAKDLMPLITPAYPAMNSAFNVNVHSFEVMKQEIKRGYEVVEQIVKDTLSSRPPQWERLFEPSDFFIKYSHYLACHIVGTGDNLDSRSWTGFVESRIRRLTQYPYLETLPIKKPIQLYPIVSKTAKSEFSTCYFIGFDLDL
;
A
#
# COMPACT_ATOMS: atom_id res chain seq x y z
N VAL A 1 16.44 -8.30 -7.61
CA VAL A 1 17.65 -8.94 -8.15
C VAL A 1 17.54 -10.44 -7.95
N CYS A 2 17.38 -11.20 -9.04
CA CYS A 2 17.35 -12.66 -9.02
C CYS A 2 18.75 -13.22 -9.27
N VAL A 3 19.18 -14.17 -8.43
CA VAL A 3 20.50 -14.79 -8.52
C VAL A 3 20.40 -16.31 -8.44
N ALA A 4 21.29 -17.02 -9.18
CA ALA A 4 21.43 -18.45 -9.04
C ALA A 4 22.19 -18.82 -7.76
N PRO A 5 21.96 -20.03 -7.17
CA PRO A 5 22.39 -20.37 -5.82
C PRO A 5 23.89 -20.25 -5.56
N ASN A 6 24.71 -20.54 -6.58
CA ASN A 6 26.15 -20.70 -6.43
C ASN A 6 26.95 -19.42 -6.71
N PHE A 7 26.33 -18.30 -7.09
CA PHE A 7 27.03 -17.09 -7.52
C PHE A 7 27.02 -15.98 -6.48
N CYS A 8 25.90 -15.79 -5.77
CA CYS A 8 25.74 -14.68 -4.85
C CYS A 8 24.87 -15.09 -3.64
N THR A 9 25.29 -14.66 -2.46
CA THR A 9 24.52 -14.87 -1.23
C THR A 9 23.80 -13.58 -0.82
N ARG A 10 22.81 -13.69 0.06
CA ARG A 10 22.14 -12.52 0.66
C ARG A 10 23.14 -11.61 1.38
N GLN A 11 24.15 -12.20 2.05
CA GLN A 11 25.21 -11.42 2.68
C GLN A 11 25.98 -10.57 1.69
N HIS A 12 26.33 -11.11 0.49
CA HIS A 12 26.98 -10.33 -0.56
C HIS A 12 26.14 -9.16 -1.04
N PHE A 13 24.82 -9.33 -1.10
CA PHE A 13 23.90 -8.26 -1.45
C PHE A 13 23.91 -7.11 -0.42
N PHE A 14 23.92 -7.43 0.88
CA PHE A 14 23.92 -6.43 1.94
C PHE A 14 25.32 -5.89 2.31
N THR A 15 26.38 -6.48 1.79
CA THR A 15 27.76 -5.98 1.96
C THR A 15 28.27 -5.35 0.66
N TYR A 16 28.75 -6.14 -0.30
CA TYR A 16 29.41 -5.63 -1.49
C TYR A 16 28.55 -4.73 -2.39
N LEU A 17 27.29 -5.12 -2.65
CA LEU A 17 26.39 -4.28 -3.45
C LEU A 17 26.02 -2.99 -2.72
N LYS A 18 25.79 -3.07 -1.41
CA LYS A 18 25.55 -1.88 -0.58
C LYS A 18 26.73 -0.90 -0.63
N GLU A 19 27.96 -1.41 -0.47
CA GLU A 19 29.18 -0.60 -0.52
C GLU A 19 29.38 0.02 -1.90
N ASP A 20 29.18 -0.74 -3.00
CA ASP A 20 29.23 -0.21 -4.36
C ASP A 20 28.20 0.90 -4.58
N LEU A 21 26.96 0.69 -4.16
CA LEU A 21 25.92 1.71 -4.25
C LEU A 21 26.23 2.95 -3.42
N GLN A 22 26.77 2.80 -2.21
CA GLN A 22 27.17 3.93 -1.35
C GLN A 22 28.31 4.77 -1.95
N SER A 23 29.18 4.15 -2.75
CA SER A 23 30.29 4.85 -3.42
C SER A 23 29.83 5.72 -4.60
N ARG A 24 28.59 5.58 -5.08
CA ARG A 24 28.07 6.27 -6.27
C ARG A 24 27.51 7.65 -5.91
N PRO A 25 27.94 8.74 -6.53
CA PRO A 25 27.48 10.10 -6.20
C PRO A 25 25.99 10.33 -6.53
N GLU A 26 25.41 9.53 -7.43
CA GLU A 26 23.99 9.61 -7.78
C GLU A 26 23.07 8.94 -6.76
N VAL A 27 23.64 8.12 -5.85
CA VAL A 27 22.89 7.41 -4.81
C VAL A 27 22.88 8.23 -3.53
N LYS A 28 21.69 8.52 -3.05
CA LYS A 28 21.47 9.26 -1.81
C LYS A 28 20.59 8.46 -0.86
N GLU A 29 20.64 8.77 0.41
CA GLU A 29 19.74 8.25 1.45
C GLU A 29 19.67 6.70 1.51
N LEU A 30 20.77 6.01 1.24
CA LEU A 30 20.81 4.54 1.24
C LEU A 30 20.63 3.98 2.65
N ILE A 31 19.62 3.12 2.79
CA ILE A 31 19.30 2.38 4.02
C ILE A 31 19.18 0.91 3.67
N ALA A 32 19.92 0.05 4.37
CA ALA A 32 19.77 -1.40 4.30
C ALA A 32 19.02 -1.90 5.53
N VAL A 33 17.94 -2.67 5.34
CA VAL A 33 17.12 -3.26 6.41
C VAL A 33 17.09 -4.76 6.21
N GLU A 34 18.11 -5.43 6.75
CA GLU A 34 18.36 -6.86 6.57
C GLU A 34 17.35 -7.73 7.33
N GLU A 35 17.00 -7.30 8.56
CA GLU A 35 16.08 -8.02 9.47
C GLU A 35 14.60 -7.60 9.28
N ALA A 36 14.28 -6.93 8.18
CA ALA A 36 12.88 -6.60 7.88
C ALA A 36 12.10 -7.85 7.48
N PHE A 37 10.77 -7.79 7.63
CA PHE A 37 9.86 -8.81 7.10
C PHE A 37 10.10 -9.11 5.60
N VAL A 38 10.43 -8.09 4.82
CA VAL A 38 11.01 -8.19 3.48
C VAL A 38 12.33 -7.46 3.50
N PRO A 39 13.49 -8.16 3.48
CA PRO A 39 14.80 -7.53 3.47
C PRO A 39 15.03 -6.67 2.23
N ILE A 40 15.44 -5.42 2.41
CA ILE A 40 15.60 -4.47 1.29
C ILE A 40 16.84 -3.58 1.46
N ILE A 41 17.35 -3.09 0.33
CA ILE A 41 18.20 -1.90 0.26
C ILE A 41 17.36 -0.81 -0.42
N SER A 42 17.04 0.25 0.32
CA SER A 42 16.29 1.41 -0.15
C SER A 42 17.21 2.59 -0.35
N PHE A 43 17.09 3.31 -1.45
CA PHE A 43 17.91 4.49 -1.74
C PHE A 43 17.23 5.40 -2.77
N ASP A 44 17.65 6.64 -2.82
CA ASP A 44 17.27 7.56 -3.88
C ASP A 44 18.35 7.61 -4.97
N TYR A 45 17.98 7.28 -6.21
CA TYR A 45 18.83 7.41 -7.38
C TYR A 45 18.33 8.55 -8.26
N ARG A 46 19.08 9.64 -8.34
CA ARG A 46 18.69 10.85 -9.09
C ARG A 46 17.27 11.31 -8.72
N ASP A 47 16.99 11.41 -7.42
CA ASP A 47 15.71 11.81 -6.82
C ASP A 47 14.53 10.83 -7.11
N VAL A 48 14.83 9.61 -7.52
CA VAL A 48 13.84 8.51 -7.64
C VAL A 48 14.13 7.49 -6.55
N SER A 49 13.16 7.27 -5.67
CA SER A 49 13.25 6.24 -4.61
C SER A 49 13.16 4.85 -5.21
N ILE A 50 14.14 4.01 -4.89
CA ILE A 50 14.27 2.63 -5.37
C ILE A 50 14.41 1.69 -4.17
N ASP A 51 13.61 0.63 -4.17
CA ASP A 51 13.74 -0.50 -3.26
C ASP A 51 14.33 -1.69 -4.03
N LEU A 52 15.54 -2.09 -3.69
CA LEU A 52 16.16 -3.32 -4.21
C LEU A 52 15.90 -4.49 -3.28
N LEU A 53 15.44 -5.59 -3.86
CA LEU A 53 15.16 -6.83 -3.17
C LEU A 53 16.06 -7.95 -3.74
N PHE A 54 16.43 -8.89 -2.87
CA PHE A 54 17.24 -10.03 -3.21
C PHE A 54 16.40 -11.29 -3.29
N ALA A 55 16.52 -12.05 -4.41
CA ALA A 55 15.85 -13.32 -4.61
C ALA A 55 16.87 -14.38 -5.07
N ARG A 56 17.11 -15.39 -4.22
CA ARG A 56 17.94 -16.53 -4.57
C ARG A 56 17.05 -17.63 -5.14
N MET A 57 17.13 -17.81 -6.45
CA MET A 57 16.33 -18.81 -7.15
C MET A 57 16.85 -20.24 -6.85
N ALA A 58 15.99 -21.24 -7.07
CA ALA A 58 16.39 -22.65 -6.92
C ALA A 58 17.17 -23.16 -8.14
N GLU A 59 16.99 -22.56 -9.31
CA GLU A 59 17.62 -22.94 -10.56
C GLU A 59 19.09 -22.52 -10.61
N ASN A 60 19.95 -23.42 -11.11
CA ASN A 60 21.38 -23.13 -11.31
C ASN A 60 21.65 -22.13 -12.45
N ILE A 61 20.72 -21.98 -13.37
CA ILE A 61 20.78 -21.03 -14.50
C ILE A 61 19.43 -20.31 -14.55
N ILE A 62 19.45 -18.97 -14.48
CA ILE A 62 18.26 -18.15 -14.59
C ILE A 62 18.13 -17.68 -16.04
N PRO A 63 17.08 -18.12 -16.77
CA PRO A 63 16.82 -17.62 -18.12
C PRO A 63 16.55 -16.10 -18.12
N LYS A 64 16.94 -15.41 -19.20
CA LYS A 64 16.68 -13.96 -19.33
C LYS A 64 15.19 -13.63 -19.40
N ASP A 65 14.39 -14.56 -19.87
CA ASP A 65 12.95 -14.50 -20.10
C ASP A 65 12.15 -15.30 -19.08
N ILE A 66 12.70 -15.50 -17.87
CA ILE A 66 12.03 -16.22 -16.79
C ILE A 66 10.65 -15.59 -16.51
N ASP A 67 9.59 -16.40 -16.60
CA ASP A 67 8.25 -15.96 -16.22
C ASP A 67 8.10 -16.01 -14.69
N ILE A 68 8.27 -14.87 -14.03
CA ILE A 68 8.10 -14.77 -12.59
C ILE A 68 6.65 -14.98 -12.12
N LEU A 69 5.68 -15.09 -13.04
CA LEU A 69 4.28 -15.40 -12.73
C LEU A 69 4.00 -16.91 -12.71
N ASP A 70 4.93 -17.72 -13.15
CA ASP A 70 4.84 -19.17 -12.97
C ASP A 70 5.02 -19.51 -11.49
N ASP A 71 3.98 -20.06 -10.86
CA ASP A 71 4.01 -20.38 -9.42
C ASP A 71 5.04 -21.48 -9.08
N ARG A 72 5.48 -22.28 -10.08
CA ARG A 72 6.52 -23.30 -9.90
C ARG A 72 7.87 -22.72 -9.49
N ILE A 73 8.15 -21.48 -9.81
CA ILE A 73 9.39 -20.80 -9.39
C ILE A 73 9.53 -20.67 -7.87
N LEU A 74 8.41 -20.79 -7.13
CA LEU A 74 8.40 -20.69 -5.67
C LEU A 74 8.85 -22.00 -4.97
N ILE A 75 8.95 -23.09 -5.72
CA ILE A 75 9.33 -24.40 -5.18
C ILE A 75 10.79 -24.37 -4.75
N GLY A 76 11.05 -24.72 -3.48
CA GLY A 76 12.42 -24.78 -2.92
C GLY A 76 13.05 -23.43 -2.58
N LEU A 77 12.28 -22.33 -2.63
CA LEU A 77 12.76 -21.03 -2.18
C LEU A 77 12.68 -20.88 -0.66
N ASP A 78 13.57 -20.05 -0.11
CA ASP A 78 13.43 -19.59 1.28
C ASP A 78 12.32 -18.51 1.40
N GLU A 79 11.77 -18.38 2.60
CA GLU A 79 10.67 -17.46 2.90
C GLU A 79 11.00 -15.99 2.54
N ALA A 80 12.24 -15.54 2.76
CA ALA A 80 12.64 -14.18 2.45
C ALA A 80 12.74 -13.93 0.93
N THR A 81 13.16 -14.94 0.16
CA THR A 81 13.14 -14.90 -1.30
C THR A 81 11.72 -14.84 -1.84
N GLU A 82 10.81 -15.66 -1.33
CA GLU A 82 9.39 -15.62 -1.71
C GLU A 82 8.78 -14.24 -1.47
N LYS A 83 8.99 -13.68 -0.28
CA LYS A 83 8.54 -12.32 0.06
C LYS A 83 9.12 -11.26 -0.88
N SER A 84 10.38 -11.41 -1.27
CA SER A 84 11.04 -10.50 -2.21
C SER A 84 10.45 -10.57 -3.62
N LEU A 85 10.00 -11.75 -4.06
CA LEU A 85 9.36 -11.94 -5.36
C LEU A 85 7.89 -11.49 -5.38
N ASN A 86 7.22 -11.44 -4.24
CA ASN A 86 5.78 -11.17 -4.18
C ASN A 86 5.41 -9.81 -4.82
N GLY A 87 6.15 -8.74 -4.54
CA GLY A 87 5.87 -7.41 -5.10
C GLY A 87 5.89 -7.38 -6.63
N PRO A 88 6.99 -7.79 -7.28
CA PRO A 88 7.07 -7.91 -8.74
C PRO A 88 6.01 -8.85 -9.34
N ARG A 89 5.76 -10.00 -8.72
CA ARG A 89 4.74 -10.97 -9.17
C ARG A 89 3.35 -10.36 -9.16
N VAL A 90 2.95 -9.74 -8.04
CA VAL A 90 1.66 -9.07 -7.92
C VAL A 90 1.51 -7.95 -8.95
N THR A 91 2.55 -7.14 -9.17
CA THR A 91 2.54 -6.06 -10.15
C THR A 91 2.36 -6.58 -11.59
N ASN A 92 3.12 -7.60 -11.97
CA ASN A 92 3.03 -8.19 -13.30
C ASN A 92 1.70 -8.92 -13.50
N MET A 93 1.15 -9.56 -12.46
CA MET A 93 -0.17 -10.19 -12.54
C MET A 93 -1.28 -9.14 -12.75
N ILE A 94 -1.21 -8.00 -12.05
CA ILE A 94 -2.17 -6.91 -12.28
C ILE A 94 -2.08 -6.39 -13.71
N PHE A 95 -0.86 -6.19 -14.25
CA PHE A 95 -0.67 -5.80 -15.64
C PHE A 95 -1.32 -6.80 -16.61
N ARG A 96 -1.07 -8.10 -16.42
CA ARG A 96 -1.66 -9.18 -17.24
C ARG A 96 -3.19 -9.18 -17.15
N LEU A 97 -3.76 -9.01 -15.96
CA LEU A 97 -5.20 -9.07 -15.71
C LEU A 97 -5.95 -7.82 -16.20
N VAL A 98 -5.32 -6.65 -16.18
CA VAL A 98 -5.90 -5.41 -16.75
C VAL A 98 -5.84 -5.44 -18.28
N GLY A 99 -4.79 -6.03 -18.85
CA GLY A 99 -4.57 -6.15 -20.30
C GLY A 99 -4.04 -4.87 -20.94
N GLU A 100 -3.24 -5.03 -22.00
CA GLU A 100 -2.51 -3.95 -22.67
C GLU A 100 -3.41 -2.81 -23.14
N LYS A 101 -4.58 -3.12 -23.70
CA LYS A 101 -5.52 -2.13 -24.23
C LYS A 101 -6.06 -1.20 -23.15
N THR A 102 -6.34 -1.72 -21.96
CA THR A 102 -6.94 -0.97 -20.84
C THR A 102 -5.88 -0.29 -19.98
N PHE A 103 -4.63 -0.77 -20.03
CA PHE A 103 -3.56 -0.34 -19.14
C PHE A 103 -3.26 1.18 -19.16
N PRO A 104 -3.27 1.90 -20.29
CA PRO A 104 -3.10 3.35 -20.28
C PRO A 104 -4.17 4.07 -19.44
N ASN A 105 -5.44 3.67 -19.57
CA ASN A 105 -6.55 4.23 -18.79
C ASN A 105 -6.44 3.87 -17.31
N PHE A 106 -6.04 2.63 -17.00
CA PHE A 106 -5.73 2.19 -15.64
C PHE A 106 -4.68 3.10 -14.98
N LEU A 107 -3.58 3.43 -15.66
CA LEU A 107 -2.52 4.30 -15.10
C LEU A 107 -3.02 5.71 -14.80
N ILE A 108 -3.86 6.28 -15.67
CA ILE A 108 -4.45 7.60 -15.45
C ILE A 108 -5.32 7.59 -14.19
N VAL A 109 -6.24 6.63 -14.09
CA VAL A 109 -7.15 6.49 -12.95
C VAL A 109 -6.37 6.21 -11.67
N LEU A 110 -5.38 5.32 -11.72
CA LEU A 110 -4.52 5.00 -10.57
C LEU A 110 -3.79 6.24 -10.03
N ARG A 111 -3.24 7.07 -10.91
CA ARG A 111 -2.59 8.33 -10.52
C ARG A 111 -3.58 9.29 -9.85
N CYS A 112 -4.81 9.38 -10.39
CA CYS A 112 -5.89 10.18 -9.79
C CYS A 112 -6.26 9.66 -8.39
N ILE A 113 -6.48 8.36 -8.23
CA ILE A 113 -6.85 7.75 -6.94
C ILE A 113 -5.73 7.90 -5.91
N ARG A 114 -4.48 7.69 -6.30
CA ARG A 114 -3.33 7.91 -5.39
C ARG A 114 -3.19 9.38 -4.98
N LYS A 115 -3.38 10.31 -5.91
CA LYS A 115 -3.38 11.75 -5.62
C LYS A 115 -4.51 12.12 -4.65
N TRP A 116 -5.74 11.64 -4.92
CA TRP A 116 -6.88 11.81 -4.03
C TRP A 116 -6.58 11.26 -2.63
N ALA A 117 -6.15 10.01 -2.51
CA ALA A 117 -5.86 9.38 -1.24
C ALA A 117 -4.79 10.16 -0.44
N LYS A 118 -3.72 10.63 -1.10
CA LYS A 118 -2.68 11.46 -0.45
C LYS A 118 -3.24 12.80 0.01
N LYS A 119 -4.01 13.50 -0.82
CA LYS A 119 -4.59 14.82 -0.47
C LYS A 119 -5.62 14.73 0.64
N ARG A 120 -6.39 13.64 0.69
CA ARG A 120 -7.42 13.41 1.69
C ARG A 120 -6.94 12.72 2.98
N GLY A 121 -5.63 12.45 3.10
CA GLY A 121 -5.08 11.79 4.28
C GLY A 121 -5.48 10.32 4.42
N LEU A 122 -5.57 9.60 3.29
CA LEU A 122 -5.95 8.19 3.23
C LEU A 122 -4.84 7.29 2.68
N TYR A 123 -3.60 7.78 2.67
CA TYR A 123 -2.47 7.06 2.10
C TYR A 123 -1.38 6.78 3.13
N GLY A 124 -1.17 5.50 3.43
CA GLY A 124 -0.18 5.03 4.40
C GLY A 124 -0.58 3.67 4.99
N ASN A 125 -0.12 2.57 4.37
CA ASN A 125 -0.51 1.21 4.79
C ASN A 125 -0.11 0.90 6.24
N LYS A 126 1.08 1.33 6.66
CA LYS A 126 1.55 1.17 8.06
C LYS A 126 0.61 1.82 9.08
N LEU A 127 -0.10 2.87 8.68
CA LEU A 127 -1.03 3.63 9.52
C LEU A 127 -2.47 3.13 9.43
N GLY A 128 -2.71 2.07 8.67
CA GLY A 128 -4.04 1.47 8.50
C GLY A 128 -4.85 2.03 7.34
N TYR A 129 -4.23 2.80 6.43
CA TYR A 129 -4.87 3.35 5.23
C TYR A 129 -4.41 2.63 3.95
N LEU A 130 -4.84 3.15 2.81
CA LEU A 130 -4.49 2.59 1.51
C LEU A 130 -2.98 2.72 1.24
N GLY A 131 -2.37 1.67 0.75
CA GLY A 131 -1.04 1.67 0.16
C GLY A 131 -1.10 1.66 -1.36
N GLY A 132 0.07 1.67 -2.00
CA GLY A 132 0.17 1.61 -3.46
C GLY A 132 -0.55 0.42 -4.05
N ILE A 133 -0.33 -0.77 -3.47
CA ILE A 133 -0.92 -2.03 -3.96
C ILE A 133 -2.44 -2.07 -3.76
N ASN A 134 -2.95 -1.51 -2.67
CA ASN A 134 -4.39 -1.42 -2.43
C ASN A 134 -5.07 -0.61 -3.54
N CYS A 135 -4.52 0.57 -3.86
CA CYS A 135 -5.02 1.39 -4.98
C CYS A 135 -4.94 0.64 -6.31
N ASN A 136 -3.86 -0.12 -6.55
CA ASN A 136 -3.69 -0.90 -7.78
C ASN A 136 -4.81 -1.94 -7.92
N ILE A 137 -5.07 -2.74 -6.87
CA ILE A 137 -6.10 -3.78 -6.87
C ILE A 137 -7.49 -3.15 -7.09
N MET A 138 -7.82 -2.10 -6.32
CA MET A 138 -9.12 -1.44 -6.44
C MET A 138 -9.36 -0.86 -7.84
N VAL A 139 -8.38 -0.17 -8.41
CA VAL A 139 -8.52 0.39 -9.77
C VAL A 139 -8.55 -0.70 -10.83
N ALA A 140 -7.71 -1.74 -10.71
CA ALA A 140 -7.70 -2.87 -11.64
C ALA A 140 -9.05 -3.60 -11.68
N PHE A 141 -9.67 -3.82 -10.52
CA PHE A 141 -11.00 -4.42 -10.42
C PHE A 141 -12.06 -3.62 -11.21
N ILE A 142 -12.06 -2.29 -11.09
CA ILE A 142 -12.97 -1.44 -11.87
C ILE A 142 -12.64 -1.50 -13.36
N CYS A 143 -11.37 -1.58 -13.75
CA CYS A 143 -10.97 -1.74 -15.14
C CYS A 143 -11.43 -3.08 -15.73
N GLN A 144 -11.41 -4.16 -14.95
CA GLN A 144 -11.95 -5.47 -15.39
C GLN A 144 -13.46 -5.42 -15.60
N LEU A 145 -14.21 -4.74 -14.73
CA LEU A 145 -15.66 -4.59 -14.88
C LEU A 145 -16.03 -3.70 -16.07
N TYR A 146 -15.20 -2.73 -16.42
CA TYR A 146 -15.47 -1.72 -17.45
C TYR A 146 -14.28 -1.52 -18.43
N PRO A 147 -13.85 -2.57 -19.16
CA PRO A 147 -12.58 -2.56 -19.90
C PRO A 147 -12.52 -1.57 -21.07
N ASN A 148 -13.69 -1.16 -21.61
CA ASN A 148 -13.77 -0.23 -22.73
C ASN A 148 -14.11 1.21 -22.31
N SER A 149 -14.09 1.51 -21.01
CA SER A 149 -14.43 2.83 -20.49
C SER A 149 -13.23 3.79 -20.52
N ASN A 150 -13.52 5.07 -20.73
CA ASN A 150 -12.53 6.13 -20.61
C ASN A 150 -12.19 6.43 -19.12
N PRO A 151 -11.10 7.14 -18.83
CA PRO A 151 -10.66 7.38 -17.46
C PRO A 151 -11.68 8.10 -16.57
N SER A 152 -12.44 9.07 -17.10
CA SER A 152 -13.45 9.79 -16.31
C SER A 152 -14.61 8.88 -15.90
N THR A 153 -15.05 8.00 -16.79
CA THR A 153 -16.06 6.98 -16.49
C THR A 153 -15.54 5.99 -15.47
N LEU A 154 -14.32 5.50 -15.62
CA LEU A 154 -13.69 4.58 -14.65
C LEU A 154 -13.58 5.22 -13.27
N LEU A 155 -13.21 6.51 -13.18
CA LEU A 155 -13.12 7.25 -11.93
C LEU A 155 -14.50 7.39 -11.26
N PHE A 156 -15.54 7.71 -12.01
CA PHE A 156 -16.92 7.73 -11.52
C PHE A 156 -17.34 6.34 -11.00
N ARG A 157 -17.07 5.28 -11.77
CA ARG A 157 -17.38 3.89 -11.41
C ARG A 157 -16.63 3.44 -10.16
N PHE A 158 -15.39 3.88 -9.98
CA PHE A 158 -14.60 3.61 -8.79
C PHE A 158 -15.33 4.07 -7.52
N PHE A 159 -15.66 5.35 -7.44
CA PHE A 159 -16.33 5.89 -6.26
C PHE A 159 -17.74 5.32 -6.08
N LYS A 160 -18.50 5.17 -7.16
CA LYS A 160 -19.85 4.58 -7.12
C LYS A 160 -19.83 3.15 -6.57
N HIS A 161 -18.91 2.30 -7.06
CA HIS A 161 -18.80 0.91 -6.64
C HIS A 161 -18.42 0.77 -5.18
N TYR A 162 -17.33 1.47 -4.78
CA TYR A 162 -16.81 1.31 -3.42
C TYR A 162 -17.62 2.03 -2.35
N LYS A 163 -18.41 3.02 -2.69
CA LYS A 163 -19.40 3.61 -1.79
C LYS A 163 -20.47 2.60 -1.35
N ASP A 164 -20.90 1.75 -2.28
CA ASP A 164 -21.98 0.80 -2.06
C ASP A 164 -21.47 -0.65 -1.86
N TRP A 165 -20.15 -0.85 -1.77
CA TRP A 165 -19.55 -2.18 -1.59
C TRP A 165 -19.95 -2.80 -0.26
N ASN A 166 -20.37 -4.06 -0.31
CA ASN A 166 -20.79 -4.82 0.88
C ASN A 166 -19.55 -5.38 1.63
N TRP A 167 -18.80 -4.52 2.32
CA TRP A 167 -17.69 -4.96 3.15
C TRP A 167 -18.15 -5.86 4.31
N PRO A 168 -17.43 -6.93 4.67
CA PRO A 168 -16.07 -7.31 4.23
C PRO A 168 -16.02 -8.29 3.05
N GLU A 169 -16.90 -8.20 2.07
CA GLU A 169 -16.78 -8.98 0.85
C GLU A 169 -15.43 -8.71 0.17
N PRO A 170 -14.63 -9.77 -0.16
CA PRO A 170 -13.29 -9.56 -0.68
C PRO A 170 -13.29 -9.03 -2.11
N ILE A 171 -12.32 -8.16 -2.40
CA ILE A 171 -12.00 -7.75 -3.76
C ILE A 171 -10.83 -8.59 -4.26
N SER A 172 -11.09 -9.42 -5.26
CA SER A 172 -10.10 -10.25 -5.93
C SER A 172 -10.18 -10.06 -7.44
N LEU A 173 -9.01 -10.01 -8.09
CA LEU A 173 -8.89 -9.84 -9.54
C LEU A 173 -8.97 -11.17 -10.31
N ASN A 174 -8.80 -12.29 -9.60
CA ASN A 174 -8.85 -13.66 -10.13
C ASN A 174 -9.26 -14.64 -9.03
N ASN A 175 -9.42 -15.90 -9.38
CA ASN A 175 -9.72 -16.96 -8.42
C ASN A 175 -8.53 -17.17 -7.47
N ILE A 176 -8.81 -17.29 -6.18
CA ILE A 176 -7.81 -17.57 -5.15
C ILE A 176 -7.42 -19.05 -5.24
N GLN A 177 -6.17 -19.28 -5.64
CA GLN A 177 -5.60 -20.63 -5.68
C GLN A 177 -5.10 -21.02 -4.28
N GLN A 178 -5.49 -22.20 -3.81
CA GLN A 178 -5.06 -22.70 -2.50
C GLN A 178 -3.71 -23.40 -2.57
N ASN A 179 -3.37 -24.00 -3.72
CA ASN A 179 -2.10 -24.68 -3.95
C ASN A 179 -1.55 -24.25 -5.32
N PRO A 180 -0.22 -24.18 -5.49
CA PRO A 180 0.38 -23.90 -6.79
C PRO A 180 0.07 -25.03 -7.77
N PRO A 181 -0.13 -24.74 -9.07
CA PRO A 181 -0.35 -25.75 -10.10
C PRO A 181 0.80 -26.76 -10.15
N GLY A 182 0.50 -28.04 -10.14
CA GLY A 182 1.49 -29.12 -10.22
C GLY A 182 2.17 -29.50 -8.91
N SER A 183 1.78 -28.92 -7.79
CA SER A 183 2.21 -29.37 -6.46
C SER A 183 1.60 -30.74 -6.13
N LEU A 184 2.46 -31.72 -5.85
CA LEU A 184 2.07 -33.05 -5.37
C LEU A 184 1.90 -33.11 -3.84
N VAL A 185 2.28 -32.04 -3.15
CA VAL A 185 2.23 -31.93 -1.69
C VAL A 185 1.41 -30.69 -1.33
N SER A 186 0.63 -30.77 -0.26
CA SER A 186 -0.04 -29.59 0.32
C SER A 186 1.00 -28.51 0.63
N ASP A 187 0.87 -27.36 0.00
CA ASP A 187 1.74 -26.22 0.27
C ASP A 187 1.35 -25.63 1.63
N GLU A 188 2.32 -25.53 2.55
CA GLU A 188 2.10 -25.00 3.90
C GLU A 188 1.96 -23.47 3.92
N ARG A 189 2.09 -22.79 2.77
CA ARG A 189 1.92 -21.33 2.69
C ARG A 189 0.51 -20.92 3.07
N ALA A 190 0.43 -19.93 3.94
CA ALA A 190 -0.84 -19.37 4.37
C ALA A 190 -1.47 -18.57 3.22
N VAL A 191 -2.50 -19.14 2.61
CA VAL A 191 -3.34 -18.47 1.61
C VAL A 191 -4.55 -17.85 2.28
N TRP A 192 -4.89 -16.64 1.90
CA TRP A 192 -6.06 -15.95 2.44
C TRP A 192 -7.35 -16.73 2.18
N SER A 193 -8.18 -16.85 3.21
CA SER A 193 -9.56 -17.33 3.09
C SER A 193 -10.46 -16.56 4.04
N GLN A 194 -11.72 -16.41 3.69
CA GLN A 194 -12.70 -15.72 4.53
C GLN A 194 -12.88 -16.39 5.90
N LYS A 195 -12.69 -17.71 5.98
CA LYS A 195 -12.81 -18.47 7.24
C LYS A 195 -11.68 -18.14 8.22
N THR A 196 -10.44 -18.11 7.71
CA THR A 196 -9.24 -17.86 8.54
C THR A 196 -9.06 -16.38 8.85
N ASN A 197 -9.57 -15.50 7.98
CA ASN A 197 -9.37 -14.05 8.04
C ASN A 197 -10.68 -13.28 8.27
N ALA A 198 -11.60 -13.85 9.05
CA ALA A 198 -12.94 -13.28 9.31
C ALA A 198 -12.91 -11.88 9.97
N LYS A 199 -11.77 -11.46 10.53
CA LYS A 199 -11.58 -10.14 11.15
C LYS A 199 -11.17 -9.05 10.17
N ASP A 200 -10.85 -9.40 8.93
CA ASP A 200 -10.46 -8.44 7.90
C ASP A 200 -11.66 -7.55 7.52
N LEU A 201 -11.53 -6.24 7.70
CA LEU A 201 -12.62 -5.28 7.43
C LEU A 201 -12.69 -4.88 5.96
N MET A 202 -11.54 -4.90 5.27
CA MET A 202 -11.38 -4.46 3.89
C MET A 202 -10.44 -5.42 3.14
N PRO A 203 -10.88 -6.64 2.83
CA PRO A 203 -10.00 -7.62 2.17
C PRO A 203 -9.74 -7.22 0.71
N LEU A 204 -8.52 -6.78 0.42
CA LEU A 204 -8.01 -6.48 -0.91
C LEU A 204 -6.97 -7.53 -1.28
N ILE A 205 -7.37 -8.54 -2.02
CA ILE A 205 -6.60 -9.77 -2.20
C ILE A 205 -5.59 -9.63 -3.33
N THR A 206 -4.33 -9.97 -3.04
CA THR A 206 -3.27 -9.99 -4.06
C THR A 206 -3.52 -11.09 -5.08
N PRO A 207 -3.37 -10.82 -6.39
CA PRO A 207 -3.72 -11.80 -7.43
C PRO A 207 -2.67 -12.87 -7.70
N ALA A 208 -1.44 -12.70 -7.17
CA ALA A 208 -0.38 -13.72 -7.30
C ALA A 208 -0.39 -14.65 -6.09
N TYR A 209 -0.03 -15.91 -6.31
CA TYR A 209 0.11 -16.92 -5.26
C TYR A 209 1.37 -16.64 -4.41
N PRO A 210 1.34 -16.81 -3.08
CA PRO A 210 0.15 -17.02 -2.23
C PRO A 210 -0.68 -15.75 -2.08
N ALA A 211 -1.99 -15.89 -2.28
CA ALA A 211 -2.91 -14.75 -2.16
C ALA A 211 -3.02 -14.28 -0.70
N MET A 212 -2.87 -12.97 -0.48
CA MET A 212 -2.91 -12.35 0.84
C MET A 212 -3.78 -11.10 0.83
N ASN A 213 -4.33 -10.73 2.00
CA ASN A 213 -4.97 -9.42 2.13
C ASN A 213 -3.90 -8.32 2.21
N SER A 214 -3.82 -7.48 1.20
CA SER A 214 -2.88 -6.34 1.18
C SER A 214 -3.28 -5.19 2.12
N ALA A 215 -4.53 -5.17 2.60
CA ALA A 215 -5.08 -4.16 3.51
C ALA A 215 -5.24 -4.66 4.96
N PHE A 216 -4.46 -5.65 5.39
CA PHE A 216 -4.55 -6.27 6.72
C PHE A 216 -4.34 -5.31 7.89
N ASN A 217 -3.78 -4.13 7.67
CA ASN A 217 -3.57 -3.09 8.68
C ASN A 217 -4.81 -2.20 8.91
N VAL A 218 -5.83 -2.31 8.05
CA VAL A 218 -7.07 -1.53 8.18
C VAL A 218 -7.79 -1.91 9.48
N ASN A 219 -8.15 -0.92 10.26
CA ASN A 219 -8.89 -1.07 11.51
C ASN A 219 -10.25 -0.35 11.44
N VAL A 220 -11.09 -0.51 12.45
CA VAL A 220 -12.44 0.05 12.48
C VAL A 220 -12.48 1.57 12.27
N HIS A 221 -11.50 2.30 12.79
CA HIS A 221 -11.43 3.75 12.69
C HIS A 221 -10.98 4.20 11.28
N SER A 222 -9.86 3.65 10.78
CA SER A 222 -9.38 3.98 9.44
C SER A 222 -10.35 3.52 8.35
N PHE A 223 -11.03 2.40 8.56
CA PHE A 223 -12.08 1.90 7.67
C PHE A 223 -13.24 2.90 7.57
N GLU A 224 -13.75 3.38 8.71
CA GLU A 224 -14.86 4.34 8.72
C GLU A 224 -14.47 5.67 8.08
N VAL A 225 -13.26 6.17 8.33
CA VAL A 225 -12.73 7.37 7.67
C VAL A 225 -12.66 7.17 6.14
N MET A 226 -12.17 6.02 5.69
CA MET A 226 -12.10 5.71 4.25
C MET A 226 -13.47 5.63 3.61
N LYS A 227 -14.47 5.02 4.27
CA LYS A 227 -15.86 4.98 3.78
C LYS A 227 -16.45 6.39 3.61
N GLN A 228 -16.28 7.27 4.61
CA GLN A 228 -16.73 8.65 4.54
C GLN A 228 -16.11 9.40 3.36
N GLU A 229 -14.80 9.23 3.16
CA GLU A 229 -14.09 9.91 2.08
C GLU A 229 -14.39 9.32 0.69
N ILE A 230 -14.64 8.02 0.57
CA ILE A 230 -15.12 7.40 -0.67
C ILE A 230 -16.52 7.95 -1.02
N LYS A 231 -17.42 8.10 -0.02
CA LYS A 231 -18.74 8.71 -0.21
C LYS A 231 -18.62 10.15 -0.67
N ARG A 232 -17.77 10.97 0.00
CA ARG A 232 -17.47 12.34 -0.46
C ARG A 232 -16.94 12.36 -1.88
N GLY A 233 -16.01 11.47 -2.22
CA GLY A 233 -15.45 11.35 -3.57
C GLY A 233 -16.54 11.06 -4.60
N TYR A 234 -17.49 10.19 -4.29
CA TYR A 234 -18.65 9.93 -5.14
C TYR A 234 -19.50 11.19 -5.36
N GLU A 235 -19.86 11.88 -4.27
CA GLU A 235 -20.69 13.10 -4.35
C GLU A 235 -20.04 14.18 -5.24
N VAL A 236 -18.72 14.37 -5.11
CA VAL A 236 -17.95 15.31 -5.94
C VAL A 236 -17.97 14.89 -7.41
N VAL A 237 -17.65 13.62 -7.70
CA VAL A 237 -17.59 13.16 -9.11
C VAL A 237 -18.98 13.09 -9.74
N GLU A 238 -20.02 12.75 -8.98
CA GLU A 238 -21.41 12.82 -9.44
C GLU A 238 -21.80 14.26 -9.81
N GLN A 239 -21.41 15.25 -8.99
CA GLN A 239 -21.67 16.65 -9.30
C GLN A 239 -20.92 17.11 -10.57
N ILE A 240 -19.67 16.69 -10.74
CA ILE A 240 -18.89 16.96 -11.96
C ILE A 240 -19.60 16.40 -13.21
N VAL A 241 -20.15 15.19 -13.12
CA VAL A 241 -20.93 14.61 -14.23
C VAL A 241 -22.18 15.44 -14.53
N LYS A 242 -22.93 15.84 -13.49
CA LYS A 242 -24.13 16.71 -13.64
C LYS A 242 -23.78 18.06 -14.25
N ASP A 243 -22.67 18.67 -13.83
CA ASP A 243 -22.20 19.95 -14.37
C ASP A 243 -21.82 19.83 -15.85
N THR A 244 -21.10 18.77 -16.21
CA THR A 244 -20.73 18.48 -17.60
C THR A 244 -21.96 18.30 -18.49
N LEU A 245 -22.96 17.55 -18.04
CA LEU A 245 -24.22 17.36 -18.77
C LEU A 245 -25.02 18.65 -18.92
N SER A 246 -24.84 19.60 -17.99
CA SER A 246 -25.46 20.95 -18.05
C SER A 246 -24.57 21.98 -18.73
N SER A 247 -23.54 21.57 -19.49
CA SER A 247 -22.56 22.43 -20.17
C SER A 247 -21.81 23.39 -19.25
N ARG A 248 -21.70 23.07 -17.96
CA ARG A 248 -20.86 23.79 -17.02
C ARG A 248 -19.46 23.18 -16.98
N PRO A 249 -18.39 23.97 -16.76
CA PRO A 249 -17.04 23.46 -16.71
C PRO A 249 -16.85 22.49 -15.53
N PRO A 250 -16.26 21.30 -15.73
CA PRO A 250 -16.05 20.32 -14.68
C PRO A 250 -14.97 20.80 -13.70
N GLN A 251 -15.26 20.79 -12.40
CA GLN A 251 -14.35 21.25 -11.34
C GLN A 251 -13.64 20.06 -10.69
N TRP A 252 -12.71 19.43 -11.40
CA TRP A 252 -11.95 18.27 -10.91
C TRP A 252 -11.09 18.58 -9.69
N GLU A 253 -10.66 19.82 -9.49
CA GLU A 253 -9.87 20.29 -8.36
C GLU A 253 -10.54 19.96 -7.02
N ARG A 254 -11.87 19.99 -6.96
CA ARG A 254 -12.67 19.67 -5.77
C ARG A 254 -12.42 18.25 -5.26
N LEU A 255 -12.11 17.30 -6.13
CA LEU A 255 -11.77 15.93 -5.73
C LEU A 255 -10.46 15.89 -4.94
N PHE A 256 -9.52 16.79 -5.25
CA PHE A 256 -8.18 16.83 -4.69
C PHE A 256 -7.98 17.93 -3.64
N GLU A 257 -9.06 18.54 -3.15
CA GLU A 257 -8.99 19.47 -2.03
C GLU A 257 -8.27 18.82 -0.82
N PRO A 258 -7.41 19.56 -0.11
CA PRO A 258 -6.78 19.01 1.09
C PRO A 258 -7.81 18.54 2.12
N SER A 259 -7.42 17.57 2.94
CA SER A 259 -8.25 17.10 4.04
C SER A 259 -8.53 18.24 5.04
N ASP A 260 -9.73 18.28 5.54
CA ASP A 260 -10.21 19.16 6.59
C ASP A 260 -9.88 18.65 8.00
N PHE A 261 -8.93 17.72 8.11
CA PHE A 261 -8.57 17.04 9.36
C PHE A 261 -8.42 17.99 10.55
N PHE A 262 -7.71 19.12 10.42
CA PHE A 262 -7.48 20.08 11.51
C PHE A 262 -8.67 21.01 11.81
N ILE A 263 -9.79 20.83 11.11
CA ILE A 263 -11.06 21.55 11.36
C ILE A 263 -12.14 20.57 11.84
N LYS A 264 -11.99 19.27 11.48
CA LYS A 264 -13.01 18.23 11.65
C LYS A 264 -13.21 17.81 13.11
N TYR A 265 -12.16 17.77 13.91
CA TYR A 265 -12.18 17.27 15.28
C TYR A 265 -12.05 18.40 16.29
N SER A 266 -12.67 18.22 17.46
CA SER A 266 -12.56 19.17 18.58
C SER A 266 -11.28 18.99 19.40
N HIS A 267 -10.65 17.79 19.33
CA HIS A 267 -9.46 17.46 20.10
C HIS A 267 -8.40 16.79 19.22
N TYR A 268 -7.14 17.06 19.52
CA TYR A 268 -5.99 16.50 18.82
C TYR A 268 -4.90 16.09 19.79
N LEU A 269 -4.39 14.88 19.61
CA LEU A 269 -3.16 14.42 20.26
C LEU A 269 -2.02 14.57 19.28
N ALA A 270 -0.99 15.32 19.65
CA ALA A 270 0.25 15.48 18.89
C ALA A 270 1.32 14.51 19.42
N CYS A 271 1.77 13.58 18.60
CA CYS A 271 2.80 12.61 18.93
C CYS A 271 4.13 13.06 18.32
N HIS A 272 4.97 13.71 19.13
CA HIS A 272 6.31 14.15 18.72
C HIS A 272 7.31 13.01 18.82
N ILE A 273 7.99 12.73 17.72
CA ILE A 273 9.10 11.77 17.65
C ILE A 273 10.37 12.59 17.48
N VAL A 274 11.24 12.53 18.46
CA VAL A 274 12.53 13.24 18.47
C VAL A 274 13.65 12.20 18.46
N GLY A 275 14.54 12.30 17.48
CA GLY A 275 15.78 11.54 17.43
C GLY A 275 16.90 12.31 18.13
N THR A 276 17.68 11.61 18.97
CA THR A 276 18.87 12.14 19.66
C THR A 276 20.09 11.39 19.16
N GLY A 277 20.63 11.70 18.00
CA GLY A 277 21.77 10.96 17.47
C GLY A 277 21.99 11.19 15.99
N ASP A 278 22.72 10.31 15.36
CA ASP A 278 23.01 10.35 13.94
C ASP A 278 21.74 10.20 13.10
N ASN A 279 21.78 10.69 11.86
CA ASN A 279 20.68 10.61 10.89
C ASN A 279 20.08 9.21 10.76
N LEU A 280 20.91 8.17 10.84
CA LEU A 280 20.52 6.79 10.68
C LEU A 280 19.68 6.27 11.86
N ASP A 281 20.12 6.55 13.09
CA ASP A 281 19.40 6.14 14.32
C ASP A 281 18.05 6.84 14.45
N SER A 282 18.00 8.13 14.10
CA SER A 282 16.77 8.91 14.13
C SER A 282 15.74 8.43 13.11
N ARG A 283 16.17 8.02 11.91
CA ARG A 283 15.29 7.41 10.89
C ARG A 283 14.79 6.03 11.29
N SER A 284 15.68 5.20 11.85
CA SER A 284 15.30 3.87 12.36
C SER A 284 14.26 3.99 13.47
N TRP A 285 14.45 4.91 14.42
CA TRP A 285 13.51 5.21 15.49
C TRP A 285 12.16 5.71 14.96
N THR A 286 12.17 6.66 14.02
CA THR A 286 10.95 7.16 13.38
C THR A 286 10.19 6.03 12.68
N GLY A 287 10.88 5.19 11.92
CA GLY A 287 10.28 4.02 11.25
C GLY A 287 9.71 2.98 12.23
N PHE A 288 10.39 2.78 13.36
CA PHE A 288 9.90 1.92 14.44
C PHE A 288 8.59 2.45 15.03
N VAL A 289 8.52 3.73 15.39
CA VAL A 289 7.30 4.36 15.92
C VAL A 289 6.20 4.35 14.87
N GLU A 290 6.49 4.75 13.63
CA GLU A 290 5.53 4.77 12.52
C GLU A 290 4.83 3.40 12.32
N SER A 291 5.59 2.33 12.42
CA SER A 291 5.03 0.97 12.26
C SER A 291 4.06 0.55 13.38
N ARG A 292 4.06 1.28 14.51
CA ARG A 292 3.30 0.94 15.73
C ARG A 292 2.29 1.99 16.15
N ILE A 293 2.41 3.23 15.70
CA ILE A 293 1.59 4.36 16.18
C ILE A 293 0.08 4.11 15.98
N ARG A 294 -0.32 3.35 14.95
CA ARG A 294 -1.73 2.97 14.74
C ARG A 294 -2.32 2.18 15.92
N ARG A 295 -1.48 1.51 16.72
CA ARG A 295 -1.94 0.76 17.90
C ARG A 295 -2.52 1.68 18.97
N LEU A 296 -2.14 2.95 18.98
CA LEU A 296 -2.73 3.94 19.88
C LEU A 296 -4.23 4.12 19.63
N THR A 297 -4.67 4.02 18.37
CA THR A 297 -6.09 4.12 18.01
C THR A 297 -6.87 2.83 18.24
N GLN A 298 -6.18 1.72 18.51
CA GLN A 298 -6.74 0.39 18.73
C GLN A 298 -6.63 -0.06 20.20
N TYR A 299 -6.20 0.82 21.10
CA TYR A 299 -5.96 0.46 22.48
C TYR A 299 -7.28 0.18 23.21
N PRO A 300 -7.44 -0.96 23.89
CA PRO A 300 -8.72 -1.36 24.50
C PRO A 300 -9.33 -0.32 25.46
N TYR A 301 -8.48 0.45 26.17
CA TYR A 301 -8.97 1.50 27.06
C TYR A 301 -9.68 2.66 26.35
N LEU A 302 -9.45 2.86 25.05
CA LEU A 302 -10.20 3.88 24.30
C LEU A 302 -11.69 3.52 24.17
N GLU A 303 -12.05 2.25 24.32
CA GLU A 303 -13.45 1.82 24.30
C GLU A 303 -14.21 2.20 25.61
N THR A 304 -13.47 2.42 26.69
CA THR A 304 -14.03 2.84 28.01
C THR A 304 -14.09 4.35 28.16
N LEU A 305 -13.46 5.11 27.27
CA LEU A 305 -13.49 6.57 27.30
C LEU A 305 -14.68 7.10 26.48
N PRO A 306 -15.23 8.28 26.85
CA PRO A 306 -16.32 8.92 26.12
C PRO A 306 -15.78 9.57 24.83
N ILE A 307 -15.24 8.76 23.92
CA ILE A 307 -14.67 9.20 22.65
C ILE A 307 -15.60 8.78 21.52
N LYS A 308 -16.05 9.75 20.71
CA LYS A 308 -16.81 9.49 19.49
C LYS A 308 -15.93 8.85 18.44
N LYS A 309 -16.44 7.83 17.77
CA LYS A 309 -15.76 7.19 16.65
C LYS A 309 -16.15 7.87 15.33
N PRO A 310 -15.26 7.95 14.35
CA PRO A 310 -13.91 7.37 14.34
C PRO A 310 -12.84 8.26 14.99
N ILE A 311 -11.81 7.63 15.56
CA ILE A 311 -10.55 8.27 15.92
C ILE A 311 -9.67 8.26 14.66
N GLN A 312 -9.17 9.42 14.24
CA GLN A 312 -8.39 9.50 13.01
C GLN A 312 -6.90 9.75 13.28
N LEU A 313 -6.07 8.76 12.97
CA LEU A 313 -4.62 8.96 12.84
C LEU A 313 -4.35 9.63 11.48
N TYR A 314 -3.72 10.81 11.49
CA TYR A 314 -3.45 11.56 10.26
C TYR A 314 -2.12 11.14 9.64
N PRO A 315 -2.10 10.65 8.39
CA PRO A 315 -0.89 10.08 7.80
C PRO A 315 0.06 11.11 7.19
N ILE A 316 -0.27 12.39 7.23
CA ILE A 316 0.62 13.45 6.76
C ILE A 316 1.44 13.95 7.93
N VAL A 317 2.74 13.83 7.80
CA VAL A 317 3.72 14.15 8.83
C VAL A 317 4.11 15.62 8.75
N SER A 318 4.14 16.30 9.88
CA SER A 318 4.74 17.63 10.00
C SER A 318 6.21 17.50 10.42
N LYS A 319 7.12 18.01 9.61
CA LYS A 319 8.51 18.22 10.02
C LYS A 319 8.57 19.52 10.81
N THR A 320 8.97 19.45 12.07
CA THR A 320 9.15 20.66 12.87
C THR A 320 10.47 21.32 12.50
N ALA A 321 10.43 22.62 12.23
CA ALA A 321 11.58 23.43 11.78
C ALA A 321 12.76 23.53 12.78
N LYS A 322 12.64 22.93 13.98
CA LYS A 322 13.63 23.04 15.05
C LYS A 322 14.70 21.95 15.06
N SER A 323 14.52 20.85 14.37
CA SER A 323 15.56 19.84 14.13
C SER A 323 15.22 19.02 12.89
N GLU A 324 16.19 18.67 12.07
CA GLU A 324 16.04 17.80 10.89
C GLU A 324 15.45 16.42 11.25
N PHE A 325 15.42 16.05 12.53
CA PHE A 325 15.06 14.75 13.07
C PHE A 325 13.78 14.75 13.90
N SER A 326 12.97 15.79 13.80
CA SER A 326 11.69 15.88 14.52
C SER A 326 10.51 15.65 13.59
N THR A 327 9.74 14.61 13.92
CA THR A 327 8.54 14.19 13.18
C THR A 327 7.34 14.24 14.11
N CYS A 328 6.21 14.78 13.66
CA CYS A 328 4.99 14.84 14.43
C CYS A 328 3.83 14.17 13.70
N TYR A 329 3.16 13.23 14.37
CA TYR A 329 1.89 12.66 13.96
C TYR A 329 0.75 13.23 14.77
N PHE A 330 -0.43 13.35 14.16
CA PHE A 330 -1.62 13.85 14.81
C PHE A 330 -2.72 12.79 14.85
N ILE A 331 -3.41 12.70 15.99
CA ILE A 331 -4.60 11.87 16.16
C ILE A 331 -5.75 12.80 16.53
N GLY A 332 -6.79 12.87 15.69
CA GLY A 332 -7.98 13.67 15.90
C GLY A 332 -9.13 12.83 16.47
N PHE A 333 -9.90 13.39 17.41
CA PHE A 333 -11.05 12.74 18.01
C PHE A 333 -12.03 13.75 18.62
N ASP A 334 -13.25 13.33 18.82
CA ASP A 334 -14.27 14.07 19.56
C ASP A 334 -14.62 13.35 20.84
N LEU A 335 -15.06 14.11 21.87
CA LEU A 335 -15.57 13.56 23.11
C LEU A 335 -17.10 13.48 23.07
N ASP A 336 -17.66 12.46 23.69
CA ASP A 336 -19.09 12.29 23.92
C ASP A 336 -19.38 12.75 25.35
N LEU A 337 -19.48 14.09 25.50
CA LEU A 337 -19.71 14.77 26.79
C LEU A 337 -21.19 15.00 27.02
#